data_30c2761fd0e6e8f7a21929246a3e7ba7
#
_entry.id   30c2761fd0e6e8f7a21929246a3e7ba7
#
_cell.length_a   1.000
_cell.length_b   1.000
_cell.length_c   1.000
_cell.angle_alpha   90.00
_cell.angle_beta   90.00
_cell.angle_gamma   90.00
#
_symmetry.space_group_name_H-M   'P 1'
#
loop_
_entity.id
_entity.type
_entity.pdbx_description
1 polymer ?
#
loop_
_entity_poly.entity_id
_entity_poly.type
_entity_poly.pdbx_seq_one_letter_code
_entity_poly.pdbx_strand_id
1 'polypeptide(L)'
;QMVEDWIAQGATKGKPPEIHWAYRAVAKPAVPDLSSEWVKNPIDAFVLARLRSEGLEPSAPASREKLLRRMTQDLTGLPPTLEELDRFVAGGETTEQAIDRLLSSPRYGERMAVPWLDLARYADTNGYEKDGTRSIWKYRDWVIHAFNSNMPYNEFTVKQLAGDLLPNPTLADLVATGFNRNTMLNLEGGVDQEEAMYQVRYDRADTTSTVWLGQTMACARCHDHKYDPISHKEYFQFYAFFANNRFYKVGDASISEQKYMEPTMQVPSPEQAAALEKHRGRVKAAEAGLASVRGDVTAERAEWERLAVSPSLWQDVRVSTRDARLVVASSEVSAPGPGPDTMSYELSLDL
;
A
#
# COMPACT_ATOMS: atom_id res chain seq x y z
N GLN A 1 -6.50 -47.11 -23.97
CA GLN A 1 -7.60 -47.41 -24.91
C GLN A 1 -8.32 -46.14 -25.37
N MET A 2 -8.81 -45.22 -24.49
CA MET A 2 -9.50 -44.00 -24.91
C MET A 2 -8.67 -43.09 -25.81
N VAL A 3 -7.37 -42.95 -25.55
CA VAL A 3 -6.42 -42.18 -26.38
C VAL A 3 -6.13 -42.89 -27.71
N GLU A 4 -5.99 -44.20 -27.69
CA GLU A 4 -5.77 -45.03 -28.88
C GLU A 4 -7.00 -45.00 -29.81
N ASP A 5 -8.20 -45.09 -29.20
CA ASP A 5 -9.49 -44.97 -29.96
C ASP A 5 -9.64 -43.60 -30.60
N TRP A 6 -9.23 -42.51 -29.88
CA TRP A 6 -9.25 -41.15 -30.43
C TRP A 6 -8.24 -40.98 -31.57
N ILE A 7 -7.03 -41.53 -31.43
CA ILE A 7 -6.02 -41.53 -32.52
C ILE A 7 -6.54 -42.32 -33.71
N ALA A 8 -7.12 -43.50 -33.48
CA ALA A 8 -7.69 -44.35 -34.52
C ALA A 8 -8.85 -43.67 -35.29
N GLN A 9 -9.60 -42.80 -34.65
CA GLN A 9 -10.64 -41.97 -35.24
C GLN A 9 -10.09 -40.73 -35.98
N GLY A 10 -8.77 -40.63 -36.19
CA GLY A 10 -8.13 -39.56 -36.92
C GLY A 10 -7.78 -38.33 -36.05
N ALA A 11 -7.76 -38.47 -34.71
CA ALA A 11 -7.41 -37.43 -33.78
C ALA A 11 -8.08 -36.06 -34.08
N THR A 12 -9.32 -36.14 -34.56
CA THR A 12 -10.09 -34.94 -34.96
C THR A 12 -10.23 -34.01 -33.73
N LYS A 13 -9.76 -32.77 -33.88
CA LYS A 13 -10.08 -31.72 -32.93
C LYS A 13 -11.59 -31.64 -32.82
N GLY A 14 -12.13 -31.72 -31.61
CA GLY A 14 -13.53 -31.43 -31.35
C GLY A 14 -13.93 -30.08 -31.93
N LYS A 15 -15.23 -29.80 -32.02
CA LYS A 15 -15.70 -28.46 -32.38
C LYS A 15 -14.96 -27.44 -31.53
N PRO A 16 -14.49 -26.30 -32.11
CA PRO A 16 -13.93 -25.23 -31.29
C PRO A 16 -14.91 -24.94 -30.13
N PRO A 17 -14.44 -24.81 -28.90
CA PRO A 17 -15.32 -24.48 -27.81
C PRO A 17 -16.09 -23.19 -28.14
N GLU A 18 -17.39 -23.19 -27.89
CA GLU A 18 -18.16 -21.94 -28.02
C GLU A 18 -17.51 -20.86 -27.19
N ILE A 19 -17.38 -19.65 -27.79
CA ILE A 19 -16.87 -18.49 -27.04
C ILE A 19 -17.77 -18.29 -25.82
N HIS A 20 -17.17 -18.39 -24.65
CA HIS A 20 -17.86 -18.16 -23.38
C HIS A 20 -18.53 -16.77 -23.39
N TRP A 21 -19.72 -16.68 -22.83
CA TRP A 21 -20.53 -15.44 -22.85
C TRP A 21 -19.78 -14.20 -22.35
N ALA A 22 -18.86 -14.34 -21.39
CA ALA A 22 -18.07 -13.25 -20.83
C ALA A 22 -17.10 -12.61 -21.85
N TYR A 23 -16.76 -13.30 -22.94
CA TYR A 23 -15.90 -12.79 -24.02
C TYR A 23 -16.70 -12.34 -25.25
N ARG A 24 -18.03 -12.40 -25.19
CA ARG A 24 -18.88 -11.86 -26.25
C ARG A 24 -19.07 -10.36 -26.05
N ALA A 25 -19.26 -9.64 -27.16
CA ALA A 25 -19.59 -8.22 -27.08
C ALA A 25 -20.85 -8.03 -26.22
N VAL A 26 -20.82 -7.05 -25.32
CA VAL A 26 -21.93 -6.72 -24.42
C VAL A 26 -23.12 -6.25 -25.26
N ALA A 27 -24.26 -6.91 -25.11
CA ALA A 27 -25.51 -6.51 -25.72
C ALA A 27 -26.50 -6.07 -24.64
N LYS A 28 -27.31 -5.05 -24.93
CA LYS A 28 -28.40 -4.62 -24.03
C LYS A 28 -29.59 -5.54 -24.24
N PRO A 29 -29.92 -6.42 -23.26
CA PRO A 29 -31.07 -7.31 -23.38
C PRO A 29 -32.38 -6.50 -23.30
N ALA A 30 -33.43 -7.00 -23.95
CA ALA A 30 -34.76 -6.45 -23.76
C ALA A 30 -35.23 -6.74 -22.33
N VAL A 31 -35.79 -5.73 -21.67
CA VAL A 31 -36.37 -5.89 -20.34
C VAL A 31 -37.65 -6.75 -20.51
N PRO A 32 -37.79 -7.84 -19.72
CA PRO A 32 -39.00 -8.66 -19.78
C PRO A 32 -40.23 -7.84 -19.46
N ASP A 33 -41.27 -7.94 -20.31
CA ASP A 33 -42.55 -7.33 -20.05
C ASP A 33 -43.38 -8.25 -19.13
N LEU A 34 -43.41 -7.90 -17.85
CA LEU A 34 -44.10 -8.68 -16.83
C LEU A 34 -45.08 -7.79 -16.06
N SER A 35 -46.35 -8.08 -16.22
CA SER A 35 -47.43 -7.45 -15.45
C SER A 35 -47.37 -7.94 -13.99
N SER A 36 -46.74 -7.18 -13.10
CA SER A 36 -46.65 -7.49 -11.68
C SER A 36 -46.42 -6.24 -10.85
N GLU A 37 -47.15 -6.04 -9.79
CA GLU A 37 -46.92 -4.97 -8.82
C GLU A 37 -45.62 -5.12 -8.04
N TRP A 38 -45.04 -6.32 -8.06
CA TRP A 38 -43.76 -6.60 -7.43
C TRP A 38 -42.62 -5.93 -8.18
N VAL A 39 -42.70 -5.75 -9.50
CA VAL A 39 -41.69 -5.11 -10.34
C VAL A 39 -41.70 -3.60 -10.14
N LYS A 40 -40.62 -3.03 -9.59
CA LYS A 40 -40.44 -1.60 -9.36
C LYS A 40 -39.41 -0.98 -10.32
N ASN A 41 -38.53 -1.80 -10.85
CA ASN A 41 -37.46 -1.39 -11.76
C ASN A 41 -37.08 -2.51 -12.76
N PRO A 42 -36.28 -2.24 -13.79
CA PRO A 42 -35.91 -3.27 -14.77
C PRO A 42 -35.18 -4.49 -14.19
N ILE A 43 -34.44 -4.35 -13.11
CA ILE A 43 -33.76 -5.49 -12.45
C ILE A 43 -34.80 -6.46 -11.88
N ASP A 44 -35.82 -5.94 -11.27
CA ASP A 44 -36.91 -6.77 -10.72
C ASP A 44 -37.58 -7.59 -11.83
N ALA A 45 -37.76 -7.02 -13.04
CA ALA A 45 -38.33 -7.74 -14.16
C ALA A 45 -37.48 -8.95 -14.57
N PHE A 46 -36.16 -8.82 -14.63
CA PHE A 46 -35.25 -9.95 -14.90
C PHE A 46 -35.28 -10.99 -13.78
N VAL A 47 -35.30 -10.55 -12.52
CA VAL A 47 -35.36 -11.44 -11.36
C VAL A 47 -36.68 -12.21 -11.37
N LEU A 48 -37.80 -11.53 -11.57
CA LEU A 48 -39.13 -12.18 -11.60
C LEU A 48 -39.27 -13.16 -12.78
N ALA A 49 -38.74 -12.78 -13.95
CA ALA A 49 -38.70 -13.68 -15.11
C ALA A 49 -37.96 -14.98 -14.78
N ARG A 50 -36.82 -14.87 -14.11
CA ARG A 50 -36.05 -16.05 -13.70
C ARG A 50 -36.76 -16.87 -12.63
N LEU A 51 -37.32 -16.25 -11.60
CA LEU A 51 -38.10 -16.94 -10.59
C LEU A 51 -39.24 -17.76 -11.22
N ARG A 52 -40.05 -17.15 -12.10
CA ARG A 52 -41.14 -17.82 -12.77
C ARG A 52 -40.69 -18.96 -13.68
N SER A 53 -39.52 -18.82 -14.34
CA SER A 53 -38.98 -19.91 -15.15
C SER A 53 -38.56 -21.13 -14.33
N GLU A 54 -38.32 -20.95 -13.05
CA GLU A 54 -38.03 -22.02 -12.07
C GLU A 54 -39.25 -22.45 -11.25
N GLY A 55 -40.44 -21.93 -11.57
CA GLY A 55 -41.68 -22.24 -10.84
C GLY A 55 -41.74 -21.62 -9.44
N LEU A 56 -40.97 -20.54 -9.21
CA LEU A 56 -40.91 -19.83 -7.93
C LEU A 56 -41.61 -18.48 -8.00
N GLU A 57 -42.17 -18.05 -6.87
CA GLU A 57 -42.72 -16.71 -6.71
C GLU A 57 -41.92 -15.93 -5.65
N PRO A 58 -41.93 -14.60 -5.71
CA PRO A 58 -41.28 -13.76 -4.71
C PRO A 58 -41.86 -13.97 -3.31
N SER A 59 -40.98 -13.95 -2.30
CA SER A 59 -41.43 -13.95 -0.90
C SER A 59 -42.11 -12.64 -0.54
N ALA A 60 -42.95 -12.65 0.52
CA ALA A 60 -43.52 -11.44 1.09
C ALA A 60 -42.43 -10.43 1.49
N PRO A 61 -42.70 -9.11 1.39
CA PRO A 61 -41.77 -8.08 1.84
C PRO A 61 -41.33 -8.29 3.28
N ALA A 62 -40.07 -7.94 3.56
CA ALA A 62 -39.52 -7.98 4.93
C ALA A 62 -40.26 -6.98 5.84
N SER A 63 -40.37 -7.29 7.13
CA SER A 63 -40.87 -6.31 8.11
C SER A 63 -39.94 -5.06 8.13
N ARG A 64 -40.50 -3.93 8.58
CA ARG A 64 -39.71 -2.66 8.62
C ARG A 64 -38.44 -2.79 9.46
N GLU A 65 -38.50 -3.51 10.57
CA GLU A 65 -37.33 -3.76 11.44
C GLU A 65 -36.24 -4.54 10.68
N LYS A 66 -36.64 -5.62 9.98
CA LYS A 66 -35.68 -6.41 9.18
C LYS A 66 -35.14 -5.63 8.02
N LEU A 67 -35.98 -4.80 7.38
CA LEU A 67 -35.57 -3.98 6.25
C LEU A 67 -34.51 -2.96 6.69
N LEU A 68 -34.75 -2.17 7.74
CA LEU A 68 -33.79 -1.20 8.24
C LEU A 68 -32.49 -1.88 8.66
N ARG A 69 -32.57 -2.99 9.41
CA ARG A 69 -31.37 -3.73 9.81
C ARG A 69 -30.51 -4.17 8.60
N ARG A 70 -31.12 -4.64 7.53
CA ARG A 70 -30.41 -5.03 6.31
C ARG A 70 -29.77 -3.81 5.64
N MET A 71 -30.55 -2.74 5.43
CA MET A 71 -30.05 -1.51 4.82
C MET A 71 -28.83 -0.93 5.57
N THR A 72 -28.89 -0.86 6.91
CA THR A 72 -27.79 -0.34 7.71
C THR A 72 -26.57 -1.24 7.66
N GLN A 73 -26.73 -2.55 7.76
CA GLN A 73 -25.60 -3.50 7.65
C GLN A 73 -24.98 -3.52 6.26
N ASP A 74 -25.78 -3.43 5.20
CA ASP A 74 -25.27 -3.45 3.83
C ASP A 74 -24.54 -2.15 3.49
N LEU A 75 -25.09 -0.99 3.89
CA LEU A 75 -24.56 0.32 3.52
C LEU A 75 -23.50 0.85 4.48
N THR A 76 -23.56 0.51 5.77
CA THR A 76 -22.61 1.06 6.77
C THR A 76 -21.83 -0.01 7.55
N GLY A 77 -22.19 -1.28 7.41
CA GLY A 77 -21.59 -2.39 8.16
C GLY A 77 -22.01 -2.45 9.64
N LEU A 78 -22.92 -1.58 10.08
CA LEU A 78 -23.33 -1.43 11.47
C LEU A 78 -24.83 -1.70 11.63
N PRO A 79 -25.30 -2.16 12.80
CA PRO A 79 -26.73 -2.20 13.11
C PRO A 79 -27.28 -0.78 13.28
N PRO A 80 -28.61 -0.58 13.08
CA PRO A 80 -29.25 0.70 13.42
C PRO A 80 -29.23 0.93 14.93
N THR A 81 -29.26 2.20 15.35
CA THR A 81 -29.52 2.54 16.75
C THR A 81 -30.99 2.25 17.09
N LEU A 82 -31.31 2.18 18.39
CA LEU A 82 -32.69 1.97 18.83
C LEU A 82 -33.58 3.13 18.38
N GLU A 83 -33.12 4.35 18.48
CA GLU A 83 -33.85 5.56 18.06
C GLU A 83 -34.10 5.57 16.54
N GLU A 84 -33.15 5.12 15.73
CA GLU A 84 -33.32 4.97 14.28
C GLU A 84 -34.39 3.89 13.98
N LEU A 85 -34.31 2.78 14.68
CA LEU A 85 -35.25 1.68 14.53
C LEU A 85 -36.67 2.11 14.87
N ASP A 86 -36.88 2.70 16.07
CA ASP A 86 -38.20 3.15 16.54
C ASP A 86 -38.78 4.19 15.59
N ARG A 87 -37.98 5.19 15.16
CA ARG A 87 -38.43 6.20 14.19
C ARG A 87 -38.84 5.58 12.86
N PHE A 88 -38.06 4.65 12.31
CA PHE A 88 -38.36 4.00 11.04
C PHE A 88 -39.61 3.12 11.14
N VAL A 89 -39.74 2.33 12.20
CA VAL A 89 -40.94 1.44 12.44
C VAL A 89 -42.22 2.24 12.62
N ALA A 90 -42.15 3.35 13.37
CA ALA A 90 -43.27 4.26 13.55
C ALA A 90 -43.68 5.05 12.28
N GLY A 91 -42.93 4.90 11.17
CA GLY A 91 -43.25 5.60 9.92
C GLY A 91 -42.71 7.05 9.87
N GLY A 92 -41.88 7.45 10.82
CA GLY A 92 -41.23 8.79 10.85
C GLY A 92 -40.17 9.00 9.79
N GLU A 93 -39.79 7.94 9.04
CA GLU A 93 -38.84 8.00 7.94
C GLU A 93 -39.26 7.01 6.84
N THR A 94 -39.21 7.42 5.57
CA THR A 94 -39.46 6.50 4.44
C THR A 94 -38.21 5.64 4.17
N THR A 95 -38.40 4.60 3.35
CA THR A 95 -37.25 3.74 2.94
C THR A 95 -36.22 4.54 2.17
N GLU A 96 -36.64 5.39 1.25
CA GLU A 96 -35.76 6.25 0.43
C GLU A 96 -34.99 7.23 1.31
N GLN A 97 -35.66 7.88 2.27
CA GLN A 97 -35.00 8.79 3.22
C GLN A 97 -33.96 8.07 4.07
N ALA A 98 -34.27 6.85 4.52
CA ALA A 98 -33.30 6.03 5.26
C ALA A 98 -32.08 5.67 4.40
N ILE A 99 -32.29 5.29 3.14
CA ILE A 99 -31.22 4.98 2.19
C ILE A 99 -30.35 6.22 1.96
N ASP A 100 -30.94 7.39 1.66
CA ASP A 100 -30.21 8.62 1.40
C ASP A 100 -29.36 9.05 2.61
N ARG A 101 -29.91 8.91 3.81
CA ARG A 101 -29.19 9.16 5.05
C ARG A 101 -27.98 8.23 5.23
N LEU A 102 -28.18 6.94 4.97
CA LEU A 102 -27.12 5.92 5.10
C LEU A 102 -26.01 6.13 4.05
N LEU A 103 -26.37 6.45 2.80
CA LEU A 103 -25.43 6.76 1.73
C LEU A 103 -24.62 8.02 2.02
N SER A 104 -25.20 8.99 2.75
CA SER A 104 -24.53 10.22 3.16
C SER A 104 -23.64 10.04 4.42
N SER A 105 -23.69 8.89 5.05
CA SER A 105 -22.88 8.59 6.23
C SER A 105 -21.43 8.34 5.85
N PRO A 106 -20.43 8.85 6.59
CA PRO A 106 -19.03 8.51 6.36
C PRO A 106 -18.76 7.01 6.51
N ARG A 107 -19.60 6.27 7.23
CA ARG A 107 -19.53 4.81 7.39
C ARG A 107 -19.80 4.06 6.09
N TYR A 108 -20.49 4.68 5.13
CA TYR A 108 -20.69 4.10 3.81
C TYR A 108 -19.34 3.82 3.11
N GLY A 109 -18.47 4.79 3.05
CA GLY A 109 -17.14 4.61 2.46
C GLY A 109 -16.29 3.59 3.21
N GLU A 110 -16.35 3.59 4.55
CA GLU A 110 -15.66 2.58 5.36
C GLU A 110 -16.16 1.16 5.01
N ARG A 111 -17.47 0.97 4.90
CA ARG A 111 -18.08 -0.32 4.55
C ARG A 111 -17.72 -0.75 3.13
N MET A 112 -17.83 0.15 2.15
CA MET A 112 -17.56 -0.15 0.74
C MET A 112 -16.06 -0.35 0.47
N ALA A 113 -15.21 0.24 1.28
CA ALA A 113 -13.76 0.06 1.16
C ALA A 113 -13.31 -1.36 1.54
N VAL A 114 -14.00 -2.07 2.45
CA VAL A 114 -13.58 -3.40 2.92
C VAL A 114 -13.36 -4.39 1.77
N PRO A 115 -14.36 -4.70 0.91
CA PRO A 115 -14.16 -5.65 -0.18
C PRO A 115 -13.13 -5.16 -1.21
N TRP A 116 -12.99 -3.83 -1.40
CA TRP A 116 -11.96 -3.30 -2.28
C TRP A 116 -10.55 -3.47 -1.70
N LEU A 117 -10.38 -3.23 -0.41
CA LEU A 117 -9.10 -3.41 0.28
C LEU A 117 -8.67 -4.88 0.32
N ASP A 118 -9.62 -5.81 0.44
CA ASP A 118 -9.35 -7.24 0.30
C ASP A 118 -8.82 -7.57 -1.10
N LEU A 119 -9.48 -7.09 -2.15
CA LEU A 119 -9.01 -7.23 -3.53
C LEU A 119 -7.65 -6.57 -3.75
N ALA A 120 -7.40 -5.42 -3.14
CA ALA A 120 -6.13 -4.71 -3.20
C ALA A 120 -5.03 -5.36 -2.33
N ARG A 121 -5.31 -6.42 -1.60
CA ARG A 121 -4.38 -7.10 -0.66
C ARG A 121 -3.86 -6.16 0.42
N TYR A 122 -4.68 -5.19 0.85
CA TYR A 122 -4.28 -4.23 1.89
C TYR A 122 -3.93 -4.94 3.20
N ALA A 123 -2.80 -4.59 3.77
CA ALA A 123 -2.41 -4.98 5.12
C ALA A 123 -1.50 -3.91 5.74
N ASP A 124 -1.57 -3.75 7.06
CA ASP A 124 -0.67 -2.88 7.82
C ASP A 124 0.68 -3.55 8.14
N THR A 125 0.89 -4.77 7.63
CA THR A 125 2.12 -5.54 7.72
C THR A 125 2.57 -6.00 6.34
N ASN A 126 3.80 -6.48 6.26
CA ASN A 126 4.49 -6.71 4.98
C ASN A 126 4.30 -8.12 4.42
N GLY A 127 3.95 -9.09 5.24
CA GLY A 127 3.87 -10.51 4.90
C GLY A 127 5.21 -11.25 5.02
N TYR A 128 5.20 -12.50 4.63
CA TYR A 128 6.29 -13.46 4.82
C TYR A 128 6.65 -13.67 6.30
N GLU A 129 7.78 -14.33 6.59
CA GLU A 129 8.14 -14.72 7.96
C GLU A 129 8.53 -13.55 8.87
N LYS A 130 9.02 -12.44 8.31
CA LYS A 130 9.36 -11.24 9.09
C LYS A 130 8.20 -10.32 9.36
N ASP A 131 7.16 -10.41 8.61
CA ASP A 131 5.87 -9.69 8.72
C ASP A 131 5.92 -8.34 9.47
N GLY A 132 6.96 -7.54 9.18
CA GLY A 132 7.16 -6.23 9.80
C GLY A 132 6.04 -5.25 9.45
N THR A 133 5.72 -4.34 10.36
CA THR A 133 4.71 -3.29 10.15
C THR A 133 5.10 -2.35 9.02
N ARG A 134 4.11 -1.88 8.26
CA ARG A 134 4.28 -0.86 7.21
C ARG A 134 3.22 0.23 7.31
N SER A 135 3.59 1.44 6.91
CA SER A 135 2.68 2.59 6.92
C SER A 135 2.10 2.81 5.53
N ILE A 136 0.93 2.22 5.27
CA ILE A 136 0.21 2.37 3.99
C ILE A 136 -1.24 2.83 4.19
N TRP A 137 -1.63 3.15 5.43
CA TRP A 137 -3.00 3.50 5.82
C TRP A 137 -3.57 4.71 5.05
N LYS A 138 -2.73 5.59 4.50
CA LYS A 138 -3.19 6.70 3.65
C LYS A 138 -3.88 6.21 2.38
N TYR A 139 -3.46 5.08 1.81
CA TYR A 139 -4.16 4.45 0.69
C TYR A 139 -5.56 3.96 1.11
N ARG A 140 -5.69 3.31 2.27
CA ARG A 140 -6.99 2.92 2.82
C ARG A 140 -7.91 4.12 2.96
N ASP A 141 -7.43 5.20 3.56
CA ASP A 141 -8.21 6.43 3.74
C ASP A 141 -8.60 7.06 2.40
N TRP A 142 -7.71 6.98 1.40
CA TRP A 142 -8.04 7.43 0.04
C TRP A 142 -9.17 6.60 -0.58
N VAL A 143 -9.16 5.28 -0.43
CA VAL A 143 -10.23 4.39 -0.91
C VAL A 143 -11.56 4.73 -0.22
N ILE A 144 -11.58 4.90 1.10
CA ILE A 144 -12.76 5.32 1.86
C ILE A 144 -13.31 6.65 1.33
N HIS A 145 -12.43 7.62 1.13
CA HIS A 145 -12.82 8.92 0.58
C HIS A 145 -13.38 8.81 -0.84
N ALA A 146 -12.80 7.99 -1.70
CA ALA A 146 -13.26 7.78 -3.07
C ALA A 146 -14.70 7.24 -3.10
N PHE A 147 -15.04 6.28 -2.23
CA PHE A 147 -16.41 5.80 -2.09
C PHE A 147 -17.36 6.85 -1.53
N ASN A 148 -16.97 7.58 -0.49
CA ASN A 148 -17.79 8.63 0.12
C ASN A 148 -18.05 9.82 -0.84
N SER A 149 -17.10 10.10 -1.73
CA SER A 149 -17.25 11.14 -2.76
C SER A 149 -17.93 10.64 -4.04
N ASN A 150 -18.36 9.37 -4.06
CA ASN A 150 -18.93 8.73 -5.25
C ASN A 150 -18.05 8.93 -6.50
N MET A 151 -16.74 8.71 -6.36
CA MET A 151 -15.78 8.87 -7.45
C MET A 151 -16.15 7.97 -8.63
N PRO A 152 -16.19 8.50 -9.87
CA PRO A 152 -16.47 7.68 -11.05
C PRO A 152 -15.47 6.51 -11.18
N TYR A 153 -15.96 5.32 -11.54
CA TYR A 153 -15.16 4.10 -11.58
C TYR A 153 -13.93 4.18 -12.50
N ASN A 154 -14.06 4.86 -13.63
CA ASN A 154 -12.94 5.08 -14.54
C ASN A 154 -11.86 5.97 -13.90
N GLU A 155 -12.24 7.02 -13.17
CA GLU A 155 -11.31 7.87 -12.43
C GLU A 155 -10.63 7.10 -11.29
N PHE A 156 -11.42 6.37 -10.52
CA PHE A 156 -10.94 5.48 -9.46
C PHE A 156 -9.91 4.46 -9.96
N THR A 157 -10.16 3.88 -11.15
CA THR A 157 -9.23 2.93 -11.80
C THR A 157 -7.94 3.60 -12.24
N VAL A 158 -8.04 4.71 -12.99
CA VAL A 158 -6.86 5.41 -13.53
C VAL A 158 -5.94 5.89 -12.42
N LYS A 159 -6.51 6.47 -11.35
CA LYS A 159 -5.71 6.97 -10.22
C LYS A 159 -4.95 5.86 -9.50
N GLN A 160 -5.50 4.67 -9.36
CA GLN A 160 -4.84 3.54 -8.70
C GLN A 160 -3.76 2.88 -9.55
N LEU A 161 -3.97 2.79 -10.86
CA LEU A 161 -3.02 2.12 -11.76
C LEU A 161 -1.94 3.06 -12.30
N ALA A 162 -2.26 4.33 -12.48
CA ALA A 162 -1.42 5.31 -13.19
C ALA A 162 -1.56 6.74 -12.64
N GLY A 163 -1.89 6.91 -11.36
CA GLY A 163 -2.06 8.22 -10.74
C GLY A 163 -0.81 9.10 -10.80
N ASP A 164 0.36 8.48 -10.73
CA ASP A 164 1.67 9.13 -10.87
C ASP A 164 2.00 9.59 -12.31
N LEU A 165 1.30 9.06 -13.31
CA LEU A 165 1.45 9.41 -14.72
C LEU A 165 0.45 10.49 -15.19
N LEU A 166 -0.44 10.94 -14.32
CA LEU A 166 -1.38 12.02 -14.65
C LEU A 166 -0.62 13.35 -14.91
N PRO A 167 -1.13 14.22 -15.78
CA PRO A 167 -0.59 15.56 -15.92
C PRO A 167 -0.69 16.33 -14.58
N ASN A 168 0.45 16.74 -14.01
CA ASN A 168 0.53 17.42 -12.71
C ASN A 168 -0.17 16.64 -11.57
N PRO A 169 0.26 15.43 -11.24
CA PRO A 169 -0.41 14.59 -10.25
C PRO A 169 -0.44 15.27 -8.88
N THR A 170 -1.58 15.24 -8.24
CA THR A 170 -1.74 15.71 -6.86
C THR A 170 -1.19 14.68 -5.87
N LEU A 171 -0.99 15.08 -4.62
CA LEU A 171 -0.61 14.15 -3.56
C LEU A 171 -1.63 13.00 -3.41
N ALA A 172 -2.92 13.29 -3.58
CA ALA A 172 -3.98 12.28 -3.54
C ALA A 172 -3.87 11.28 -4.71
N ASP A 173 -3.50 11.73 -5.91
CA ASP A 173 -3.27 10.84 -7.06
C ASP A 173 -2.07 9.92 -6.83
N LEU A 174 -1.01 10.42 -6.21
CA LEU A 174 0.13 9.62 -5.81
C LEU A 174 -0.23 8.59 -4.70
N VAL A 175 -1.03 8.98 -3.72
CA VAL A 175 -1.52 8.08 -2.66
C VAL A 175 -2.37 6.96 -3.25
N ALA A 176 -3.18 7.24 -4.28
CA ALA A 176 -4.01 6.25 -4.96
C ALA A 176 -3.17 5.08 -5.52
N THR A 177 -1.95 5.35 -6.01
CA THR A 177 -1.04 4.29 -6.53
C THR A 177 -0.58 3.32 -5.45
N GLY A 178 -0.97 3.53 -4.20
CA GLY A 178 -0.82 2.60 -3.08
C GLY A 178 -1.37 1.21 -3.37
N PHE A 179 -2.31 1.06 -4.32
CA PHE A 179 -2.75 -0.25 -4.82
C PHE A 179 -1.57 -1.15 -5.20
N ASN A 180 -0.63 -0.63 -5.97
CA ASN A 180 0.56 -1.35 -6.39
C ASN A 180 1.62 -1.52 -5.28
N ARG A 181 1.46 -0.83 -4.15
CA ARG A 181 2.35 -0.92 -2.98
C ARG A 181 1.91 -1.97 -1.96
N ASN A 182 0.73 -2.56 -2.13
CA ASN A 182 0.21 -3.62 -1.26
C ASN A 182 0.89 -4.98 -1.50
N THR A 183 1.68 -5.13 -2.54
CA THR A 183 2.48 -6.35 -2.78
C THR A 183 3.27 -6.72 -1.53
N MET A 184 3.24 -8.00 -1.16
CA MET A 184 4.10 -8.53 -0.10
C MET A 184 5.56 -8.47 -0.53
N LEU A 185 6.45 -8.21 0.43
CA LEU A 185 7.88 -8.06 0.19
C LEU A 185 8.66 -9.04 1.06
N ASN A 186 9.49 -9.87 0.44
CA ASN A 186 10.37 -10.74 1.18
C ASN A 186 11.58 -9.94 1.71
N LEU A 187 11.75 -9.93 3.04
CA LEU A 187 12.81 -9.20 3.74
C LEU A 187 13.88 -10.14 4.34
N GLU A 188 13.94 -11.39 3.92
CA GLU A 188 14.97 -12.32 4.33
C GLU A 188 16.36 -11.91 3.85
N GLY A 189 17.38 -12.21 4.65
CA GLY A 189 18.78 -11.88 4.31
C GLY A 189 19.36 -12.66 3.13
N GLY A 190 18.73 -13.76 2.70
CA GLY A 190 19.14 -14.62 1.59
C GLY A 190 18.34 -14.42 0.30
N VAL A 191 17.53 -13.38 0.20
CA VAL A 191 16.70 -13.12 -0.99
C VAL A 191 17.55 -12.70 -2.16
N ASP A 192 17.39 -13.38 -3.30
CA ASP A 192 17.87 -12.88 -4.58
C ASP A 192 17.04 -11.66 -5.00
N GLN A 193 17.71 -10.51 -5.15
CA GLN A 193 17.03 -9.23 -5.41
C GLN A 193 16.37 -9.17 -6.78
N GLU A 194 16.97 -9.80 -7.77
CA GLU A 194 16.44 -9.82 -9.13
C GLU A 194 15.18 -10.70 -9.17
N GLU A 195 15.23 -11.87 -8.55
CA GLU A 195 14.07 -12.75 -8.41
C GLU A 195 12.94 -12.05 -7.65
N ALA A 196 13.20 -11.39 -6.53
CA ALA A 196 12.22 -10.64 -5.77
C ALA A 196 11.54 -9.56 -6.62
N MET A 197 12.29 -8.87 -7.47
CA MET A 197 11.73 -7.88 -8.41
C MET A 197 10.80 -8.51 -9.44
N TYR A 198 11.12 -9.70 -9.96
CA TYR A 198 10.22 -10.42 -10.85
C TYR A 198 8.93 -10.83 -10.13
N GLN A 199 9.03 -11.34 -8.90
CA GLN A 199 7.86 -11.73 -8.10
C GLN A 199 6.93 -10.54 -7.84
N VAL A 200 7.46 -9.37 -7.50
CA VAL A 200 6.66 -8.14 -7.32
C VAL A 200 5.94 -7.74 -8.62
N ARG A 201 6.58 -7.84 -9.77
CA ARG A 201 5.96 -7.53 -11.07
C ARG A 201 4.89 -8.54 -11.44
N TYR A 202 5.12 -9.82 -11.18
CA TYR A 202 4.13 -10.88 -11.37
C TYR A 202 2.90 -10.62 -10.50
N ASP A 203 3.09 -10.33 -9.22
CA ASP A 203 2.01 -10.03 -8.30
C ASP A 203 1.16 -8.84 -8.78
N ARG A 204 1.78 -7.77 -9.28
CA ARG A 204 1.06 -6.62 -9.83
C ARG A 204 0.25 -6.95 -11.07
N ALA A 205 0.81 -7.72 -12.00
CA ALA A 205 0.10 -8.16 -13.19
C ALA A 205 -1.06 -9.08 -12.82
N ASP A 206 -0.82 -10.11 -12.02
CA ASP A 206 -1.82 -11.08 -11.61
C ASP A 206 -2.96 -10.44 -10.81
N THR A 207 -2.63 -9.52 -9.89
CA THR A 207 -3.64 -8.82 -9.09
C THR A 207 -4.45 -7.86 -9.95
N THR A 208 -3.81 -7.09 -10.83
CA THR A 208 -4.53 -6.18 -11.72
C THR A 208 -5.49 -6.93 -12.63
N SER A 209 -5.07 -8.07 -13.19
CA SER A 209 -5.96 -8.90 -14.01
C SER A 209 -7.11 -9.48 -13.19
N THR A 210 -6.85 -9.94 -11.99
CA THR A 210 -7.89 -10.50 -11.11
C THR A 210 -8.91 -9.45 -10.71
N VAL A 211 -8.45 -8.25 -10.32
CA VAL A 211 -9.32 -7.18 -9.80
C VAL A 211 -10.14 -6.51 -10.90
N TRP A 212 -9.53 -6.15 -12.03
CA TRP A 212 -10.21 -5.38 -13.08
C TRP A 212 -10.76 -6.22 -14.22
N LEU A 213 -10.09 -7.33 -14.55
CA LEU A 213 -10.53 -8.18 -15.65
C LEU A 213 -11.30 -9.43 -15.18
N GLY A 214 -11.28 -9.73 -13.89
CA GLY A 214 -11.84 -10.96 -13.34
C GLY A 214 -11.14 -12.22 -13.87
N GLN A 215 -9.86 -12.11 -14.24
CA GLN A 215 -9.08 -13.16 -14.89
C GLN A 215 -7.92 -13.62 -14.01
N THR A 216 -7.77 -14.92 -13.83
CA THR A 216 -6.62 -15.52 -13.13
C THR A 216 -5.51 -15.82 -14.12
N MET A 217 -4.75 -14.83 -14.55
CA MET A 217 -3.76 -14.94 -15.62
C MET A 217 -2.49 -15.70 -15.24
N ALA A 218 -2.24 -15.98 -13.97
CA ALA A 218 -0.97 -16.56 -13.48
C ALA A 218 -0.56 -17.87 -14.17
N CYS A 219 -1.50 -18.71 -14.62
CA CYS A 219 -1.19 -19.92 -15.37
C CYS A 219 -0.49 -19.63 -16.71
N ALA A 220 -0.80 -18.48 -17.33
CA ALA A 220 -0.21 -18.07 -18.60
C ALA A 220 1.25 -17.59 -18.46
N ARG A 221 1.79 -17.56 -17.24
CA ARG A 221 3.21 -17.30 -16.98
C ARG A 221 4.16 -18.33 -17.54
N CYS A 222 3.71 -19.59 -17.67
CA CYS A 222 4.54 -20.70 -18.14
C CYS A 222 4.08 -21.30 -19.47
N HIS A 223 2.78 -21.21 -19.81
CA HIS A 223 2.17 -21.78 -21.02
C HIS A 223 0.86 -21.03 -21.31
N ASP A 224 0.29 -21.21 -22.49
CA ASP A 224 -1.03 -20.65 -22.80
C ASP A 224 -2.06 -21.11 -21.77
N HIS A 225 -2.95 -20.20 -21.34
CA HIS A 225 -3.94 -20.51 -20.32
C HIS A 225 -4.83 -21.67 -20.75
N LYS A 226 -5.08 -22.61 -19.83
CA LYS A 226 -5.77 -23.86 -20.19
C LYS A 226 -7.23 -23.65 -20.59
N TYR A 227 -7.92 -22.72 -19.94
CA TYR A 227 -9.36 -22.53 -20.09
C TYR A 227 -9.73 -21.20 -20.74
N ASP A 228 -8.98 -20.15 -20.44
CA ASP A 228 -9.24 -18.79 -20.91
C ASP A 228 -8.43 -18.45 -22.16
N PRO A 229 -8.91 -17.58 -23.05
CA PRO A 229 -8.23 -17.23 -24.30
C PRO A 229 -7.07 -16.25 -24.04
N ILE A 230 -6.12 -16.65 -23.18
CA ILE A 230 -4.95 -15.86 -22.79
C ILE A 230 -3.70 -16.67 -23.13
N SER A 231 -2.92 -16.20 -24.10
CA SER A 231 -1.66 -16.84 -24.44
C SER A 231 -0.54 -16.42 -23.47
N HIS A 232 0.50 -17.27 -23.41
CA HIS A 232 1.75 -16.95 -22.71
C HIS A 232 2.35 -15.60 -23.17
N LYS A 233 2.30 -15.32 -24.48
CA LYS A 233 2.77 -14.07 -25.04
C LYS A 233 1.97 -12.87 -24.52
N GLU A 234 0.65 -12.96 -24.48
CA GLU A 234 -0.22 -11.88 -23.99
C GLU A 234 -0.02 -11.61 -22.50
N TYR A 235 0.24 -12.66 -21.71
CA TYR A 235 0.63 -12.49 -20.31
C TYR A 235 1.85 -11.58 -20.17
N PHE A 236 2.93 -11.83 -20.93
CA PHE A 236 4.14 -11.00 -20.85
C PHE A 236 3.97 -9.62 -21.49
N GLN A 237 3.07 -9.46 -22.45
CA GLN A 237 2.68 -8.12 -22.93
C GLN A 237 1.98 -7.32 -21.83
N PHE A 238 1.09 -7.97 -21.06
CA PHE A 238 0.45 -7.33 -19.90
C PHE A 238 1.44 -7.06 -18.76
N TYR A 239 2.29 -8.02 -18.45
CA TYR A 239 3.38 -7.86 -17.49
C TYR A 239 4.30 -6.67 -17.82
N ALA A 240 4.53 -6.39 -19.10
CA ALA A 240 5.41 -5.31 -19.55
C ALA A 240 4.97 -3.92 -19.06
N PHE A 241 3.69 -3.70 -18.76
CA PHE A 241 3.22 -2.44 -18.16
C PHE A 241 3.83 -2.20 -16.77
N PHE A 242 4.23 -3.24 -16.06
CA PHE A 242 4.84 -3.17 -14.73
C PHE A 242 6.36 -3.30 -14.76
N ALA A 243 6.97 -3.62 -15.92
CA ALA A 243 8.39 -3.91 -16.03
C ALA A 243 9.29 -2.70 -15.73
N ASN A 244 8.84 -1.49 -16.05
CA ASN A 244 9.59 -0.25 -15.87
C ASN A 244 9.31 0.45 -14.53
N ASN A 245 8.48 -0.13 -13.67
CA ASN A 245 8.21 0.45 -12.36
C ASN A 245 9.49 0.45 -11.52
N ARG A 246 9.76 1.57 -10.85
CA ARG A 246 10.88 1.66 -9.90
C ARG A 246 10.59 0.78 -8.70
N PHE A 247 11.57 -0.02 -8.33
CA PHE A 247 11.60 -0.79 -7.11
C PHE A 247 12.78 -0.33 -6.29
N TYR A 248 12.63 -0.38 -4.97
CA TYR A 248 13.76 -0.27 -4.08
C TYR A 248 14.65 -1.51 -4.24
N LYS A 249 15.90 -1.37 -3.86
CA LYS A 249 16.75 -2.53 -3.65
C LYS A 249 16.28 -3.22 -2.37
N VAL A 250 15.87 -4.47 -2.48
CA VAL A 250 15.79 -5.36 -1.33
C VAL A 250 17.23 -5.50 -0.87
N GLY A 251 17.61 -4.79 0.16
CA GLY A 251 19.01 -4.68 0.43
C GLY A 251 19.40 -5.18 1.78
N ASP A 252 20.60 -5.47 1.96
CA ASP A 252 21.41 -5.63 3.15
C ASP A 252 20.63 -5.71 4.50
N ALA A 253 20.65 -6.86 5.14
CA ALA A 253 19.97 -7.14 6.41
C ALA A 253 20.35 -6.20 7.58
N SER A 254 21.34 -5.35 7.38
CA SER A 254 21.79 -4.33 8.33
C SER A 254 21.02 -3.01 8.26
N ILE A 255 20.10 -2.87 7.28
CA ILE A 255 19.38 -1.62 7.05
C ILE A 255 18.03 -1.65 7.77
N SER A 256 17.69 -0.56 8.47
CA SER A 256 16.43 -0.40 9.18
C SER A 256 15.21 -0.68 8.29
N GLU A 257 14.15 -1.25 8.85
CA GLU A 257 12.90 -1.64 8.18
C GLU A 257 12.35 -0.55 7.24
N GLN A 258 12.55 0.73 7.55
CA GLN A 258 12.12 1.86 6.73
C GLN A 258 12.81 1.94 5.36
N LYS A 259 14.06 1.52 5.24
CA LYS A 259 14.82 1.57 3.99
C LYS A 259 14.39 0.52 2.97
N TYR A 260 13.76 -0.57 3.43
CA TYR A 260 13.22 -1.61 2.55
C TYR A 260 11.94 -1.19 1.81
N MET A 261 11.30 -0.11 2.25
CA MET A 261 10.04 0.36 1.68
C MET A 261 10.21 1.49 0.67
N GLU A 262 11.44 1.84 0.31
CA GLU A 262 11.68 2.86 -0.73
C GLU A 262 11.23 2.39 -2.12
N PRO A 263 10.73 3.27 -2.98
CA PRO A 263 10.52 4.69 -2.72
C PRO A 263 9.33 4.94 -1.79
N THR A 264 9.53 5.75 -0.74
CA THR A 264 8.48 6.20 0.17
C THR A 264 8.19 7.68 -0.05
N MET A 265 7.01 8.10 0.35
CA MET A 265 6.55 9.47 0.24
C MET A 265 5.98 9.92 1.57
N GLN A 266 6.36 11.11 2.01
CA GLN A 266 5.75 11.73 3.17
C GLN A 266 4.39 12.32 2.78
N VAL A 267 3.37 12.01 3.57
CA VAL A 267 1.99 12.51 3.39
C VAL A 267 1.55 13.24 4.67
N PRO A 268 2.07 14.46 4.90
CA PRO A 268 1.73 15.22 6.10
C PRO A 268 0.29 15.72 6.04
N SER A 269 -0.35 15.87 7.23
CA SER A 269 -1.57 16.67 7.32
C SER A 269 -1.28 18.16 7.02
N PRO A 270 -2.30 18.99 6.73
CA PRO A 270 -2.10 20.43 6.55
C PRO A 270 -1.37 21.08 7.72
N GLU A 271 -1.69 20.69 8.96
CA GLU A 271 -1.05 21.20 10.18
C GLU A 271 0.40 20.75 10.28
N GLN A 272 0.68 19.49 9.94
CA GLN A 272 2.03 18.94 9.90
C GLN A 272 2.86 19.60 8.80
N ALA A 273 2.27 19.85 7.63
CA ALA A 273 2.95 20.55 6.52
C ALA A 273 3.33 21.98 6.94
N ALA A 274 2.42 22.73 7.56
CA ALA A 274 2.70 24.06 8.07
C ALA A 274 3.78 24.07 9.15
N ALA A 275 3.73 23.12 10.09
CA ALA A 275 4.77 22.97 11.11
C ALA A 275 6.14 22.64 10.51
N LEU A 276 6.16 21.76 9.50
CA LEU A 276 7.39 21.37 8.81
C LEU A 276 8.04 22.56 8.10
N GLU A 277 7.27 23.38 7.39
CA GLU A 277 7.77 24.61 6.76
C GLU A 277 8.32 25.61 7.76
N LYS A 278 7.65 25.80 8.90
CA LYS A 278 8.16 26.64 9.99
C LYS A 278 9.51 26.11 10.51
N HIS A 279 9.64 24.80 10.70
CA HIS A 279 10.89 24.21 11.17
C HIS A 279 12.00 24.29 10.12
N ARG A 280 11.71 24.06 8.85
CA ARG A 280 12.68 24.27 7.75
C ARG A 280 13.19 25.70 7.70
N GLY A 281 12.31 26.66 7.87
CA GLY A 281 12.69 28.09 7.96
C GLY A 281 13.66 28.35 9.13
N ARG A 282 13.41 27.75 10.30
CA ARG A 282 14.31 27.86 11.47
C ARG A 282 15.68 27.19 11.21
N VAL A 283 15.69 26.03 10.62
CA VAL A 283 16.95 25.33 10.26
C VAL A 283 17.76 26.19 9.30
N LYS A 284 17.15 26.67 8.23
CA LYS A 284 17.82 27.56 7.26
C LYS A 284 18.38 28.84 7.89
N ALA A 285 17.64 29.45 8.79
CA ALA A 285 18.13 30.63 9.54
C ALA A 285 19.30 30.29 10.45
N ALA A 286 19.26 29.13 11.14
CA ALA A 286 20.36 28.68 11.99
C ALA A 286 21.62 28.32 11.17
N GLU A 287 21.46 27.68 10.02
CA GLU A 287 22.56 27.37 9.09
C GLU A 287 23.21 28.65 8.55
N ALA A 288 22.41 29.64 8.19
CA ALA A 288 22.93 30.95 7.76
C ALA A 288 23.69 31.66 8.91
N GLY A 289 23.16 31.61 10.12
CA GLY A 289 23.82 32.11 11.33
C GLY A 289 25.17 31.39 11.58
N LEU A 290 25.18 30.06 11.47
CA LEU A 290 26.41 29.28 11.63
C LEU A 290 27.46 29.59 10.54
N ALA A 291 27.00 29.81 9.31
CA ALA A 291 27.94 30.18 8.22
C ALA A 291 28.60 31.54 8.47
N SER A 292 27.86 32.53 9.02
CA SER A 292 28.38 33.84 9.39
C SER A 292 29.44 33.72 10.51
N VAL A 293 29.14 32.93 11.56
CA VAL A 293 30.10 32.68 12.66
C VAL A 293 31.35 31.99 12.16
N ARG A 294 31.23 31.02 11.25
CA ARG A 294 32.43 30.35 10.66
C ARG A 294 33.29 31.31 9.85
N GLY A 295 32.72 32.31 9.21
CA GLY A 295 33.47 33.36 8.51
C GLY A 295 34.28 34.21 9.46
N ASP A 296 33.73 34.61 10.59
CA ASP A 296 34.38 35.44 11.60
C ASP A 296 35.48 34.68 12.38
N VAL A 297 35.21 33.41 12.71
CA VAL A 297 36.15 32.56 13.47
C VAL A 297 37.39 32.14 12.66
N THR A 298 37.40 32.30 11.34
CA THR A 298 38.54 31.86 10.50
C THR A 298 39.82 32.66 10.83
N ALA A 299 39.72 33.95 11.08
CA ALA A 299 40.83 34.79 11.46
C ALA A 299 41.32 34.51 12.90
N GLU A 300 40.38 34.35 13.83
CA GLU A 300 40.68 33.99 15.21
C GLU A 300 41.30 32.61 15.32
N ARG A 301 40.80 31.65 14.50
CA ARG A 301 41.36 30.31 14.41
C ARG A 301 42.79 30.33 13.86
N ALA A 302 43.04 31.07 12.82
CA ALA A 302 44.41 31.20 12.25
C ALA A 302 45.39 31.81 13.25
N GLU A 303 44.93 32.80 14.03
CA GLU A 303 45.73 33.38 15.12
C GLU A 303 45.95 32.38 16.26
N TRP A 304 44.92 31.66 16.67
CA TRP A 304 45.02 30.60 17.69
C TRP A 304 46.00 29.48 17.21
N GLU A 305 45.88 29.02 15.95
CA GLU A 305 46.78 28.01 15.39
C GLU A 305 48.23 28.52 15.39
N ARG A 306 48.48 29.78 15.06
CA ARG A 306 49.77 30.40 15.12
C ARG A 306 50.36 30.42 16.52
N LEU A 307 49.55 30.77 17.50
CA LEU A 307 49.95 30.79 18.92
C LEU A 307 50.11 29.38 19.48
N ALA A 308 49.25 28.45 19.13
CA ALA A 308 49.29 27.06 19.59
C ALA A 308 50.52 26.29 19.12
N VAL A 309 51.15 26.69 18.02
CA VAL A 309 52.40 26.10 17.51
C VAL A 309 53.66 26.76 18.19
N SER A 310 53.45 27.82 18.98
CA SER A 310 54.57 28.49 19.66
C SER A 310 55.05 27.63 20.83
N PRO A 311 56.33 27.26 20.88
CA PRO A 311 56.90 26.42 21.95
C PRO A 311 56.72 26.99 23.37
N SER A 312 56.51 28.29 23.47
CA SER A 312 56.34 28.99 24.77
C SER A 312 54.96 28.80 25.41
N LEU A 313 53.99 28.27 24.67
CA LEU A 313 52.66 28.00 25.20
C LEU A 313 52.48 26.56 25.72
N TRP A 314 53.41 25.68 25.38
CA TRP A 314 53.35 24.29 25.80
C TRP A 314 54.21 24.13 27.07
N GLN A 315 53.56 23.83 28.19
CA GLN A 315 54.28 23.43 29.40
C GLN A 315 54.44 21.90 29.39
N ASP A 316 55.56 21.44 29.91
CA ASP A 316 55.77 20.02 30.13
C ASP A 316 54.76 19.50 31.15
N VAL A 317 53.83 18.67 30.69
CA VAL A 317 52.86 18.01 31.53
C VAL A 317 53.52 16.82 32.23
N ARG A 318 53.58 16.84 33.56
CA ARG A 318 54.01 15.68 34.32
C ARG A 318 52.87 14.65 34.39
N VAL A 319 53.07 13.54 33.67
CA VAL A 319 52.14 12.42 33.73
C VAL A 319 52.62 11.45 34.79
N SER A 320 51.73 11.12 35.76
CA SER A 320 51.96 10.07 36.75
C SER A 320 50.87 9.04 36.65
N THR A 321 51.17 7.79 36.96
CA THR A 321 50.17 6.71 37.00
C THR A 321 50.25 5.96 38.30
N ARG A 322 49.12 5.54 38.84
CA ARG A 322 49.00 4.60 39.97
C ARG A 322 48.86 3.15 39.52
N ASP A 323 48.70 2.93 38.22
CA ASP A 323 48.59 1.58 37.65
C ASP A 323 49.97 1.05 37.29
N ALA A 324 50.45 0.04 38.01
CA ALA A 324 51.74 -0.59 37.82
C ALA A 324 51.94 -1.22 36.43
N ARG A 325 50.90 -1.38 35.64
CA ARG A 325 50.90 -1.89 34.29
C ARG A 325 51.22 -0.81 33.23
N LEU A 326 51.23 0.46 33.63
CA LEU A 326 51.52 1.56 32.73
C LEU A 326 52.98 2.04 32.96
N VAL A 327 53.69 2.24 31.87
CA VAL A 327 55.03 2.82 31.87
C VAL A 327 54.91 4.25 31.39
N VAL A 328 55.38 5.20 32.20
CA VAL A 328 55.48 6.60 31.85
C VAL A 328 56.93 6.86 31.48
N ALA A 329 57.20 7.20 30.24
CA ALA A 329 58.51 7.57 29.70
C ALA A 329 58.42 8.95 29.06
N SER A 330 59.00 9.95 29.71
CA SER A 330 58.93 11.36 29.26
C SER A 330 57.48 11.86 29.23
N SER A 331 56.91 12.08 28.07
CA SER A 331 55.52 12.54 27.86
C SER A 331 54.59 11.45 27.28
N GLU A 332 55.06 10.20 27.21
CA GLU A 332 54.33 9.11 26.62
C GLU A 332 53.94 8.08 27.67
N VAL A 333 52.65 7.63 27.59
CA VAL A 333 52.12 6.58 28.47
C VAL A 333 51.89 5.33 27.63
N SER A 334 52.54 4.24 27.97
CA SER A 334 52.37 2.97 27.27
C SER A 334 52.03 1.84 28.22
N ALA A 335 51.27 0.86 27.73
CA ALA A 335 50.97 -0.38 28.45
C ALA A 335 51.77 -1.53 27.80
N PRO A 336 52.75 -2.12 28.48
CA PRO A 336 53.50 -3.25 27.95
C PRO A 336 52.67 -4.54 28.11
N GLY A 337 52.28 -5.16 27.00
CA GLY A 337 51.65 -6.46 26.94
C GLY A 337 50.11 -6.44 26.65
N PRO A 338 49.53 -7.60 26.39
CA PRO A 338 48.07 -7.72 26.14
C PRO A 338 47.28 -7.36 27.39
N GLY A 339 46.51 -6.27 27.30
CA GLY A 339 45.57 -5.85 28.34
C GLY A 339 44.15 -6.36 28.08
N PRO A 340 43.22 -6.19 29.01
CA PRO A 340 41.79 -6.44 28.74
C PRO A 340 41.27 -5.54 27.63
N ASP A 341 40.28 -6.01 26.87
CA ASP A 341 39.72 -5.36 25.68
C ASP A 341 39.18 -3.93 25.89
N THR A 342 38.99 -3.51 27.13
CA THR A 342 38.65 -2.12 27.52
C THR A 342 39.40 -1.75 28.81
N MET A 343 40.21 -0.70 28.75
CA MET A 343 40.84 -0.08 29.93
C MET A 343 40.47 1.40 29.97
N SER A 344 39.98 1.85 31.14
CA SER A 344 39.75 3.27 31.40
C SER A 344 40.95 3.79 32.20
N TYR A 345 41.54 4.89 31.74
CA TYR A 345 42.63 5.57 32.42
C TYR A 345 42.16 6.97 32.86
N GLU A 346 42.45 7.32 34.10
CA GLU A 346 42.26 8.67 34.58
C GLU A 346 43.58 9.40 34.53
N LEU A 347 43.66 10.44 33.70
CA LEU A 347 44.85 11.32 33.60
C LEU A 347 44.55 12.59 34.41
N SER A 348 45.31 12.82 35.47
CA SER A 348 45.27 14.08 36.21
C SER A 348 46.32 14.99 35.58
N LEU A 349 45.87 16.16 35.12
CA LEU A 349 46.71 17.23 34.62
C LEU A 349 46.82 18.28 35.74
N ASP A 350 48.04 18.46 36.28
CA ASP A 350 48.33 19.62 37.14
C ASP A 350 48.69 20.76 36.17
N LEU A 351 47.76 21.70 35.98
CA LEU A 351 47.94 22.91 35.18
C LEU A 351 48.53 24.03 36.05
#